data_67b174de287a9c1e6c28f40d6e2ab5c2
#
_entry.id   67b174de287a9c1e6c28f40d6e2ab5c2
#
_cell.length_a   1.000
_cell.length_b   1.000
_cell.length_c   1.000
_cell.angle_alpha   90.00
_cell.angle_beta   90.00
_cell.angle_gamma   90.00
#
_symmetry.space_group_name_H-M   'P 1'
#
loop_
_entity.id
_entity.type
_entity.pdbx_description
1 polymer ?
#
loop_
_entity_poly.entity_id
_entity_poly.type
_entity_poly.pdbx_seq_one_letter_code
_entity_poly.pdbx_strand_id
1 'polypeptide(L)'
;MSKSGLNTSEQFMKGDEDSESEWLISYGDMMTLLLAFFVLLLALSDINPVKMQLVSNSMNEALGGVHVKPLVTLADIQKDLEKIVSEENLETQAEVNRDLHGVTLSLKGSSFFTSGSTELLEDAIPFLSKIAGQIKQVPYQIAIEGHTDNVPMSSNRFASNWELSAARASTVVRFFTNRDVPPSRLRAIGYA
;
A
#
# COMPACT_ATOMS: atom_id res chain seq x y z
N MET A 1 -15.92 -24.85 -83.34
CA MET A 1 -17.08 -24.78 -82.44
C MET A 1 -16.70 -25.42 -81.12
N SER A 2 -17.08 -24.80 -80.08
CA SER A 2 -17.05 -25.22 -78.65
C SER A 2 -15.75 -24.93 -77.89
N LYS A 3 -15.75 -23.72 -77.29
CA LYS A 3 -15.01 -23.39 -76.08
C LYS A 3 -16.10 -22.94 -75.04
N SER A 4 -16.50 -23.86 -74.17
CA SER A 4 -17.29 -23.53 -73.02
C SER A 4 -17.31 -24.71 -72.06
N GLY A 5 -16.41 -24.74 -71.08
CA GLY A 5 -16.39 -25.85 -70.16
C GLY A 5 -15.23 -25.80 -69.12
N LEU A 6 -14.61 -24.66 -68.85
CA LEU A 6 -13.46 -24.59 -67.92
C LEU A 6 -13.58 -23.55 -66.82
N ASN A 7 -14.76 -22.94 -66.61
CA ASN A 7 -14.88 -21.84 -65.62
C ASN A 7 -15.68 -22.17 -64.37
N THR A 8 -16.24 -23.36 -64.21
CA THR A 8 -17.10 -23.66 -63.07
C THR A 8 -16.34 -24.23 -61.90
N SER A 9 -15.25 -24.97 -62.14
CA SER A 9 -14.43 -25.56 -61.06
C SER A 9 -13.51 -24.54 -60.36
N GLU A 10 -13.02 -23.53 -61.07
CA GLU A 10 -12.23 -22.44 -60.45
C GLU A 10 -13.07 -21.46 -59.61
N GLN A 11 -14.34 -21.28 -59.97
CA GLN A 11 -15.26 -20.43 -59.16
C GLN A 11 -15.69 -21.12 -57.87
N PHE A 12 -15.82 -22.42 -57.80
CA PHE A 12 -16.15 -23.16 -56.58
C PHE A 12 -14.98 -23.21 -55.59
N MET A 13 -13.73 -23.31 -56.05
CA MET A 13 -12.55 -23.30 -55.18
C MET A 13 -12.27 -21.92 -54.59
N LYS A 14 -12.58 -20.83 -55.30
CA LYS A 14 -12.33 -19.49 -54.82
C LYS A 14 -13.35 -19.00 -53.75
N GLY A 15 -14.54 -19.57 -53.73
CA GLY A 15 -15.57 -19.25 -52.73
C GLY A 15 -15.32 -19.87 -51.34
N ASP A 16 -14.61 -21.00 -51.29
CA ASP A 16 -14.28 -21.65 -50.01
C ASP A 16 -13.08 -21.01 -49.31
N GLU A 17 -12.05 -20.56 -50.05
CA GLU A 17 -10.90 -19.88 -49.49
C GLU A 17 -11.26 -18.50 -48.92
N ASP A 18 -12.18 -17.77 -49.52
CA ASP A 18 -12.63 -16.46 -49.04
C ASP A 18 -13.46 -16.59 -47.73
N SER A 19 -14.31 -17.63 -47.61
CA SER A 19 -15.12 -17.88 -46.42
C SER A 19 -14.29 -18.37 -45.21
N GLU A 20 -13.23 -19.14 -45.44
CA GLU A 20 -12.29 -19.59 -44.40
C GLU A 20 -11.44 -18.44 -43.85
N SER A 21 -11.16 -17.43 -44.67
CA SER A 21 -10.39 -16.26 -44.22
C SER A 21 -11.23 -15.23 -43.41
N GLU A 22 -12.52 -15.08 -43.74
CA GLU A 22 -13.42 -14.11 -43.08
C GLU A 22 -13.70 -14.49 -41.62
N TRP A 23 -13.92 -15.75 -41.28
CA TRP A 23 -14.14 -16.14 -39.90
C TRP A 23 -12.87 -16.03 -39.04
N LEU A 24 -11.68 -16.28 -39.66
CA LEU A 24 -10.38 -16.10 -38.97
C LEU A 24 -10.13 -14.66 -38.60
N ILE A 25 -10.56 -13.69 -39.42
CA ILE A 25 -10.45 -12.27 -39.14
C ILE A 25 -11.36 -11.90 -37.93
N SER A 26 -12.62 -12.35 -37.94
CA SER A 26 -13.55 -12.16 -36.83
C SER A 26 -13.07 -12.85 -35.55
N TYR A 27 -12.51 -14.04 -35.66
CA TYR A 27 -11.94 -14.77 -34.54
C TYR A 27 -10.71 -14.04 -33.97
N GLY A 28 -9.83 -13.56 -34.84
CA GLY A 28 -8.65 -12.77 -34.44
C GLY A 28 -9.03 -11.47 -33.72
N ASP A 29 -10.04 -10.75 -34.19
CA ASP A 29 -10.54 -9.54 -33.55
C ASP A 29 -11.12 -9.84 -32.16
N MET A 30 -11.94 -10.89 -32.05
CA MET A 30 -12.51 -11.30 -30.75
C MET A 30 -11.41 -11.72 -29.77
N MET A 31 -10.38 -12.42 -30.21
CA MET A 31 -9.25 -12.85 -29.38
C MET A 31 -8.38 -11.66 -28.94
N THR A 32 -8.16 -10.67 -29.82
CA THR A 32 -7.42 -9.47 -29.45
C THR A 32 -8.19 -8.59 -28.47
N LEU A 33 -9.51 -8.45 -28.63
CA LEU A 33 -10.36 -7.76 -27.66
C LEU A 33 -10.38 -8.47 -26.31
N LEU A 34 -10.46 -9.81 -26.30
CA LEU A 34 -10.39 -10.61 -25.08
C LEU A 34 -9.02 -10.43 -24.38
N LEU A 35 -7.93 -10.47 -25.14
CA LEU A 35 -6.58 -10.23 -24.61
C LEU A 35 -6.46 -8.83 -24.04
N ALA A 36 -6.91 -7.80 -24.77
CA ALA A 36 -6.92 -6.42 -24.31
C ALA A 36 -7.72 -6.26 -23.01
N PHE A 37 -8.87 -6.92 -22.90
CA PHE A 37 -9.68 -6.94 -21.69
C PHE A 37 -8.94 -7.55 -20.49
N PHE A 38 -8.25 -8.68 -20.67
CA PHE A 38 -7.47 -9.30 -19.61
C PHE A 38 -6.25 -8.47 -19.22
N VAL A 39 -5.58 -7.83 -20.18
CA VAL A 39 -4.46 -6.91 -19.89
C VAL A 39 -4.98 -5.69 -19.10
N LEU A 40 -6.16 -5.17 -19.44
CA LEU A 40 -6.78 -4.07 -18.72
C LEU A 40 -7.18 -4.49 -17.29
N LEU A 41 -7.76 -5.69 -17.11
CA LEU A 41 -8.04 -6.23 -15.79
C LEU A 41 -6.76 -6.40 -14.95
N LEU A 42 -5.67 -6.87 -15.57
CA LEU A 42 -4.38 -7.02 -14.90
C LEU A 42 -3.79 -5.67 -14.50
N ALA A 43 -3.91 -4.65 -15.37
CA ALA A 43 -3.44 -3.30 -15.08
C ALA A 43 -4.22 -2.61 -13.95
N LEU A 44 -5.51 -2.95 -13.77
CA LEU A 44 -6.35 -2.46 -12.67
C LEU A 44 -6.29 -3.35 -11.42
N SER A 45 -5.58 -4.48 -11.49
CA SER A 45 -5.45 -5.43 -10.38
C SER A 45 -4.35 -4.99 -9.43
N ASP A 46 -4.71 -4.23 -8.40
CA ASP A 46 -3.83 -4.00 -7.25
C ASP A 46 -3.68 -5.30 -6.44
N ILE A 47 -2.54 -5.93 -6.60
CA ILE A 47 -2.18 -7.10 -5.79
C ILE A 47 -1.80 -6.60 -4.40
N ASN A 48 -2.79 -6.54 -3.52
CA ASN A 48 -2.56 -6.21 -2.12
C ASN A 48 -1.96 -7.44 -1.41
N PRO A 49 -0.67 -7.41 -1.00
CA PRO A 49 0.00 -8.54 -0.37
C PRO A 49 -0.68 -8.99 0.92
N VAL A 50 -1.40 -8.09 1.59
CA VAL A 50 -2.15 -8.39 2.82
C VAL A 50 -3.36 -9.29 2.53
N LYS A 51 -4.09 -9.04 1.42
CA LYS A 51 -5.20 -9.92 1.01
C LYS A 51 -4.71 -11.31 0.60
N MET A 52 -3.56 -11.38 -0.08
CA MET A 52 -2.94 -12.64 -0.48
C MET A 52 -2.53 -13.48 0.75
N GLN A 53 -2.00 -12.83 1.79
CA GLN A 53 -1.65 -13.49 3.06
C GLN A 53 -2.88 -13.97 3.83
N LEU A 54 -3.98 -13.21 3.85
CA LEU A 54 -5.25 -13.63 4.45
C LEU A 54 -5.81 -14.89 3.77
N VAL A 55 -5.83 -14.93 2.45
CA VAL A 55 -6.28 -16.10 1.68
C VAL A 55 -5.38 -17.31 1.95
N SER A 56 -4.05 -17.12 1.96
CA SER A 56 -3.07 -18.18 2.26
C SER A 56 -3.28 -18.76 3.66
N ASN A 57 -3.56 -17.93 4.66
CA ASN A 57 -3.79 -18.36 6.03
C ASN A 57 -5.12 -19.11 6.19
N SER A 58 -6.20 -18.59 5.58
CA SER A 58 -7.51 -19.27 5.60
C SER A 58 -7.44 -20.63 4.88
N MET A 59 -6.61 -20.74 3.85
CA MET A 59 -6.40 -21.97 3.11
C MET A 59 -5.57 -22.99 3.92
N ASN A 60 -4.55 -22.52 4.64
CA ASN A 60 -3.76 -23.36 5.55
C ASN A 60 -4.62 -23.89 6.74
N GLU A 61 -5.50 -23.07 7.27
CA GLU A 61 -6.44 -23.46 8.33
C GLU A 61 -7.44 -24.51 7.82
N ALA A 62 -7.98 -24.32 6.61
CA ALA A 62 -8.90 -25.26 5.98
C ALA A 62 -8.26 -26.60 5.61
N LEU A 63 -6.95 -26.63 5.33
CA LEU A 63 -6.17 -27.81 4.98
C LEU A 63 -5.56 -28.54 6.19
N GLY A 64 -5.89 -28.13 7.42
CA GLY A 64 -5.40 -28.79 8.65
C GLY A 64 -3.91 -28.53 8.94
N GLY A 65 -3.36 -27.46 8.38
CA GLY A 65 -1.99 -27.01 8.64
C GLY A 65 -1.81 -26.52 10.08
N VAL A 66 -0.58 -26.64 10.58
CA VAL A 66 -0.13 -26.21 11.91
C VAL A 66 -0.66 -24.80 12.21
N HIS A 67 -1.23 -24.58 13.39
CA HIS A 67 -1.66 -23.28 13.90
C HIS A 67 -0.56 -22.23 13.69
N VAL A 68 -0.61 -21.55 12.59
CA VAL A 68 0.15 -20.31 12.43
C VAL A 68 -0.51 -19.30 13.37
N LYS A 69 0.26 -18.76 14.31
CA LYS A 69 -0.15 -17.68 15.21
C LYS A 69 -1.02 -16.69 14.43
N PRO A 70 -2.25 -16.38 14.88
CA PRO A 70 -3.15 -15.53 14.10
C PRO A 70 -2.40 -14.26 13.74
N LEU A 71 -2.33 -13.97 12.45
CA LEU A 71 -1.75 -12.72 11.97
C LEU A 71 -2.57 -11.60 12.57
N VAL A 72 -1.90 -10.70 13.29
CA VAL A 72 -2.51 -9.48 13.80
C VAL A 72 -3.11 -8.74 12.61
N THR A 73 -4.42 -8.59 12.59
CA THR A 73 -5.12 -7.93 11.47
C THR A 73 -4.98 -6.41 11.59
N LEU A 74 -5.20 -5.69 10.48
CA LEU A 74 -5.24 -4.21 10.53
C LEU A 74 -6.35 -3.70 11.49
N ALA A 75 -7.44 -4.47 11.65
CA ALA A 75 -8.49 -4.14 12.60
C ALA A 75 -8.02 -4.25 14.06
N ASP A 76 -7.23 -5.28 14.37
CA ASP A 76 -6.66 -5.45 15.71
C ASP A 76 -5.65 -4.33 16.01
N ILE A 77 -4.81 -3.97 15.03
CA ILE A 77 -3.86 -2.85 15.17
C ILE A 77 -4.59 -1.53 15.41
N GLN A 78 -5.64 -1.25 14.64
CA GLN A 78 -6.46 -0.06 14.85
C GLN A 78 -6.99 0.00 16.28
N LYS A 79 -7.63 -1.08 16.73
CA LYS A 79 -8.20 -1.18 18.08
C LYS A 79 -7.14 -1.00 19.18
N ASP A 80 -5.97 -1.61 19.01
CA ASP A 80 -4.88 -1.48 19.97
C ASP A 80 -4.33 -0.05 20.01
N LEU A 81 -4.21 0.62 18.87
CA LEU A 81 -3.78 2.02 18.81
C LEU A 81 -4.83 2.96 19.42
N GLU A 82 -6.13 2.76 19.12
CA GLU A 82 -7.23 3.52 19.73
C GLU A 82 -7.23 3.36 21.25
N LYS A 83 -6.99 2.15 21.74
CA LYS A 83 -6.87 1.87 23.17
C LYS A 83 -5.69 2.64 23.80
N ILE A 84 -4.51 2.65 23.16
CA ILE A 84 -3.34 3.39 23.65
C ILE A 84 -3.64 4.90 23.68
N VAL A 85 -4.29 5.44 22.65
CA VAL A 85 -4.68 6.87 22.58
C VAL A 85 -5.60 7.23 23.73
N SER A 86 -6.60 6.38 24.03
CA SER A 86 -7.55 6.56 25.11
C SER A 86 -6.89 6.44 26.50
N GLU A 87 -6.02 5.44 26.71
CA GLU A 87 -5.30 5.26 27.97
C GLU A 87 -4.38 6.43 28.34
N GLU A 88 -3.83 7.12 27.33
CA GLU A 88 -2.98 8.28 27.53
C GLU A 88 -3.76 9.62 27.50
N ASN A 89 -5.09 9.60 27.33
CA ASN A 89 -5.97 10.76 27.20
C ASN A 89 -5.53 11.71 26.06
N LEU A 90 -5.12 11.15 24.92
CA LEU A 90 -4.60 11.89 23.78
C LEU A 90 -5.61 12.00 22.60
N GLU A 91 -6.92 11.75 22.82
CA GLU A 91 -7.97 11.76 21.79
C GLU A 91 -8.06 13.09 21.02
N THR A 92 -7.67 14.20 21.64
CA THR A 92 -7.63 15.52 20.98
C THR A 92 -6.34 15.79 20.20
N GLN A 93 -5.31 14.96 20.38
CA GLN A 93 -3.96 15.14 19.85
C GLN A 93 -3.53 14.03 18.93
N ALA A 94 -4.23 12.89 18.97
CA ALA A 94 -3.96 11.70 18.15
C ALA A 94 -5.25 11.18 17.54
N GLU A 95 -5.20 10.82 16.27
CA GLU A 95 -6.31 10.25 15.50
C GLU A 95 -5.86 8.97 14.81
N VAL A 96 -6.64 7.91 14.94
CA VAL A 96 -6.38 6.61 14.31
C VAL A 96 -7.37 6.42 13.16
N ASN A 97 -6.86 6.33 11.95
CA ASN A 97 -7.65 6.09 10.75
C ASN A 97 -7.19 4.78 10.08
N ARG A 98 -8.15 4.06 9.46
CA ARG A 98 -7.87 2.88 8.67
C ARG A 98 -8.43 3.02 7.26
N ASP A 99 -7.61 2.71 6.29
CA ASP A 99 -7.98 2.67 4.88
C ASP A 99 -7.59 1.34 4.21
N LEU A 100 -7.64 1.31 2.88
CA LEU A 100 -7.25 0.13 2.09
C LEU A 100 -5.73 -0.14 2.10
N HIS A 101 -4.93 0.86 2.46
CA HIS A 101 -3.47 0.80 2.45
C HIS A 101 -2.89 0.41 3.80
N GLY A 102 -3.63 0.68 4.89
CA GLY A 102 -3.16 0.35 6.23
C GLY A 102 -3.90 1.08 7.36
N VAL A 103 -3.20 1.20 8.48
CA VAL A 103 -3.64 1.98 9.64
C VAL A 103 -2.71 3.18 9.79
N THR A 104 -3.29 4.36 9.83
CA THR A 104 -2.58 5.63 10.02
C THR A 104 -2.87 6.18 11.41
N LEU A 105 -1.82 6.48 12.17
CA LEU A 105 -1.88 7.22 13.41
C LEU A 105 -1.37 8.65 13.16
N SER A 106 -2.28 9.61 13.17
CA SER A 106 -1.97 11.03 13.00
C SER A 106 -1.77 11.69 14.35
N LEU A 107 -0.67 12.41 14.51
CA LEU A 107 -0.29 13.06 15.77
C LEU A 107 -0.07 14.56 15.55
N LYS A 108 -0.60 15.41 16.45
CA LYS A 108 -0.34 16.84 16.40
C LYS A 108 1.11 17.14 16.80
N GLY A 109 1.91 17.66 15.87
CA GLY A 109 3.34 17.90 16.06
C GLY A 109 3.69 18.77 17.27
N SER A 110 2.83 19.74 17.64
CA SER A 110 3.01 20.60 18.81
C SER A 110 2.94 19.86 20.16
N SER A 111 2.31 18.69 20.19
CA SER A 111 2.21 17.85 21.40
C SER A 111 3.40 16.89 21.56
N PHE A 112 4.20 16.73 20.52
CA PHE A 112 5.31 15.78 20.50
C PHE A 112 6.67 16.42 20.34
N PHE A 113 6.74 17.63 19.78
CA PHE A 113 7.99 18.34 19.52
C PHE A 113 7.96 19.77 20.05
N THR A 114 9.10 20.25 20.52
CA THR A 114 9.29 21.68 20.77
C THR A 114 9.18 22.46 19.46
N SER A 115 8.58 23.67 19.53
CA SER A 115 8.40 24.52 18.35
C SER A 115 9.72 24.76 17.63
N GLY A 116 9.73 24.55 16.29
CA GLY A 116 10.92 24.72 15.46
C GLY A 116 12.08 23.75 15.75
N SER A 117 11.86 22.73 16.59
CA SER A 117 12.88 21.74 17.00
C SER A 117 12.50 20.33 16.55
N THR A 118 13.46 19.45 16.61
CA THR A 118 13.35 17.99 16.44
C THR A 118 13.42 17.24 17.76
N GLU A 119 13.50 17.95 18.87
CA GLU A 119 13.54 17.37 20.19
C GLU A 119 12.14 16.93 20.62
N LEU A 120 12.03 15.66 21.03
CA LEU A 120 10.79 15.12 21.59
C LEU A 120 10.55 15.69 22.98
N LEU A 121 9.32 16.06 23.25
CA LEU A 121 8.87 16.44 24.59
C LEU A 121 8.94 15.22 25.51
N GLU A 122 9.28 15.43 26.78
CA GLU A 122 9.35 14.35 27.77
C GLU A 122 8.01 13.65 27.95
N ASP A 123 6.90 14.40 27.90
CA ASP A 123 5.54 13.88 28.00
C ASP A 123 5.14 12.99 26.81
N ALA A 124 5.80 13.13 25.66
CA ALA A 124 5.56 12.30 24.48
C ALA A 124 6.23 10.92 24.56
N ILE A 125 7.26 10.77 25.40
CA ILE A 125 8.10 9.56 25.48
C ILE A 125 7.30 8.33 25.94
N PRO A 126 6.42 8.37 26.95
CA PRO A 126 5.63 7.24 27.39
C PRO A 126 4.71 6.71 26.27
N PHE A 127 3.98 7.61 25.60
CA PHE A 127 3.11 7.29 24.49
C PHE A 127 3.87 6.62 23.34
N LEU A 128 4.94 7.25 22.86
CA LEU A 128 5.77 6.70 21.77
C LEU A 128 6.40 5.35 22.16
N SER A 129 6.67 5.13 23.45
CA SER A 129 7.19 3.82 23.93
C SER A 129 6.15 2.72 23.86
N LYS A 130 4.87 3.02 24.16
CA LYS A 130 3.76 2.08 23.99
C LYS A 130 3.56 1.75 22.51
N ILE A 131 3.60 2.76 21.64
CA ILE A 131 3.54 2.57 20.18
C ILE A 131 4.68 1.67 19.70
N ALA A 132 5.93 1.91 20.15
CA ALA A 132 7.07 1.04 19.80
C ALA A 132 6.83 -0.42 20.23
N GLY A 133 6.20 -0.64 21.38
CA GLY A 133 5.81 -1.97 21.86
C GLY A 133 4.84 -2.68 20.92
N GLN A 134 3.83 -1.99 20.42
CA GLN A 134 2.87 -2.53 19.45
C GLN A 134 3.52 -2.79 18.09
N ILE A 135 4.32 -1.85 17.60
CA ILE A 135 5.05 -1.99 16.34
C ILE A 135 5.92 -3.26 16.30
N LYS A 136 6.53 -3.64 17.41
CA LYS A 136 7.33 -4.87 17.51
C LYS A 136 6.53 -6.14 17.25
N GLN A 137 5.27 -6.15 17.64
CA GLN A 137 4.42 -7.35 17.59
C GLN A 137 3.83 -7.61 16.20
N VAL A 138 3.87 -6.61 15.31
CA VAL A 138 3.28 -6.71 13.97
C VAL A 138 4.36 -6.83 12.90
N PRO A 139 4.13 -7.60 11.81
CA PRO A 139 5.15 -7.84 10.77
C PRO A 139 5.18 -6.76 9.66
N TYR A 140 4.42 -5.67 9.81
CA TYR A 140 4.23 -4.69 8.75
C TYR A 140 5.38 -3.69 8.63
N GLN A 141 5.52 -3.10 7.43
CA GLN A 141 6.37 -1.95 7.19
C GLN A 141 5.71 -0.69 7.76
N ILE A 142 6.51 0.23 8.27
CA ILE A 142 6.04 1.44 8.94
C ILE A 142 6.72 2.65 8.31
N ALA A 143 5.91 3.58 7.83
CA ALA A 143 6.35 4.89 7.40
C ALA A 143 6.08 5.90 8.51
N ILE A 144 7.07 6.66 8.88
CA ILE A 144 6.96 7.82 9.77
C ILE A 144 7.00 9.06 8.87
N GLU A 145 5.87 9.73 8.78
CA GLU A 145 5.69 10.90 7.93
C GLU A 145 5.72 12.16 8.80
N GLY A 146 6.64 13.05 8.52
CA GLY A 146 6.71 14.36 9.13
C GLY A 146 6.02 15.38 8.23
N HIS A 147 5.06 16.10 8.79
CA HIS A 147 4.38 17.22 8.14
C HIS A 147 4.65 18.51 8.90
N THR A 148 4.70 19.61 8.17
CA THR A 148 4.75 20.97 8.73
C THR A 148 3.54 21.77 8.24
N ASP A 149 3.27 22.88 8.90
CA ASP A 149 2.33 23.87 8.42
C ASP A 149 2.90 24.64 7.20
N ASN A 150 2.05 25.42 6.55
CA ASN A 150 2.42 26.25 5.41
C ASN A 150 3.15 27.56 5.80
N VAL A 151 3.47 27.75 7.08
CA VAL A 151 4.25 28.91 7.53
C VAL A 151 5.71 28.67 7.17
N PRO A 152 6.32 29.48 6.29
CA PRO A 152 7.70 29.32 5.91
C PRO A 152 8.62 29.41 7.14
N MET A 153 9.41 28.37 7.33
CA MET A 153 10.41 28.33 8.39
C MET A 153 11.80 28.43 7.82
N SER A 154 12.61 29.33 8.35
CA SER A 154 14.03 29.39 8.09
C SER A 154 14.75 29.64 9.41
N SER A 155 15.67 28.78 9.75
CA SER A 155 16.50 28.89 10.96
C SER A 155 17.95 28.53 10.61
N ASN A 156 18.88 28.83 11.52
CA ASN A 156 20.28 28.43 11.35
C ASN A 156 20.47 26.89 11.27
N ARG A 157 19.46 26.12 11.68
CA ARG A 157 19.50 24.66 11.73
C ARG A 157 18.76 23.98 10.58
N PHE A 158 17.68 24.61 10.09
CA PHE A 158 16.82 24.08 9.02
C PHE A 158 16.57 25.18 7.99
N ALA A 159 16.89 24.91 6.73
CA ALA A 159 16.73 25.88 5.66
C ALA A 159 15.26 26.05 5.23
N SER A 160 14.45 25.01 5.37
CA SER A 160 13.03 24.99 5.03
C SER A 160 12.23 24.00 5.87
N ASN A 161 10.91 24.00 5.65
CA ASN A 161 10.00 23.05 6.27
C ASN A 161 10.30 21.59 5.86
N TRP A 162 10.88 21.37 4.69
CA TRP A 162 11.27 20.04 4.20
C TRP A 162 12.33 19.40 5.11
N GLU A 163 13.38 20.15 5.46
CA GLU A 163 14.43 19.65 6.35
C GLU A 163 13.90 19.41 7.76
N LEU A 164 13.02 20.29 8.27
CA LEU A 164 12.45 20.14 9.61
C LEU A 164 11.56 18.89 9.68
N SER A 165 10.65 18.70 8.71
CA SER A 165 9.74 17.55 8.69
C SER A 165 10.48 16.23 8.57
N ALA A 166 11.45 16.15 7.64
CA ALA A 166 12.29 14.97 7.48
C ALA A 166 13.14 14.66 8.73
N ALA A 167 13.68 15.70 9.39
CA ALA A 167 14.47 15.55 10.61
C ALA A 167 13.60 15.08 11.79
N ARG A 168 12.35 15.56 11.92
CA ARG A 168 11.39 15.07 12.92
C ARG A 168 11.04 13.62 12.70
N ALA A 169 10.69 13.23 11.47
CA ALA A 169 10.43 11.84 11.11
C ALA A 169 11.64 10.94 11.44
N SER A 170 12.85 11.38 11.10
CA SER A 170 14.09 10.66 11.41
C SER A 170 14.34 10.53 12.92
N THR A 171 13.95 11.50 13.72
CA THR A 171 14.06 11.44 15.19
C THR A 171 13.13 10.35 15.76
N VAL A 172 11.90 10.22 15.26
CA VAL A 172 10.97 9.16 15.69
C VAL A 172 11.48 7.78 15.24
N VAL A 173 11.99 7.65 14.00
CA VAL A 173 12.63 6.41 13.53
C VAL A 173 13.77 5.99 14.46
N ARG A 174 14.65 6.91 14.82
CA ARG A 174 15.76 6.67 15.76
C ARG A 174 15.26 6.26 17.13
N PHE A 175 14.18 6.91 17.63
CA PHE A 175 13.53 6.56 18.89
C PHE A 175 13.00 5.13 18.89
N PHE A 176 12.36 4.69 17.80
CA PHE A 176 11.85 3.31 17.66
C PHE A 176 12.98 2.29 17.50
N THR A 177 14.02 2.64 16.74
CA THR A 177 15.20 1.79 16.58
C THR A 177 15.90 1.54 17.92
N ASN A 178 16.03 2.57 18.75
CA ASN A 178 16.60 2.46 20.11
C ASN A 178 15.72 1.63 21.07
N ARG A 179 14.51 1.28 20.65
CA ARG A 179 13.59 0.37 21.37
C ARG A 179 13.44 -0.98 20.66
N ASP A 180 14.48 -1.40 19.94
CA ASP A 180 14.57 -2.69 19.22
C ASP A 180 13.48 -2.91 18.13
N VAL A 181 12.95 -1.85 17.54
CA VAL A 181 12.16 -1.99 16.30
C VAL A 181 13.17 -2.13 15.14
N PRO A 182 13.08 -3.20 14.32
CA PRO A 182 14.04 -3.42 13.24
C PRO A 182 14.09 -2.26 12.25
N PRO A 183 15.26 -1.65 11.98
CA PRO A 183 15.38 -0.52 11.04
C PRO A 183 14.91 -0.84 9.63
N SER A 184 15.03 -2.11 9.20
CA SER A 184 14.56 -2.59 7.89
C SER A 184 13.05 -2.43 7.68
N ARG A 185 12.29 -2.24 8.76
CA ARG A 185 10.84 -2.03 8.73
C ARG A 185 10.44 -0.57 8.80
N LEU A 186 11.37 0.33 9.04
CA LEU A 186 11.10 1.75 9.29
C LEU A 186 11.51 2.61 8.10
N ARG A 187 10.69 3.59 7.76
CA ARG A 187 10.99 4.63 6.78
C ARG A 187 10.68 5.99 7.38
N ALA A 188 11.54 6.98 7.13
CA ALA A 188 11.30 8.38 7.46
C ALA A 188 11.01 9.15 6.18
N ILE A 189 9.91 9.89 6.14
CA ILE A 189 9.47 10.69 4.99
C ILE A 189 9.16 12.10 5.51
N GLY A 190 9.62 13.13 4.82
CA GLY A 190 9.31 14.53 5.13
C GLY A 190 8.39 15.12 4.07
N TYR A 191 7.41 15.89 4.50
CA TYR A 191 6.51 16.71 3.68
C TYR A 191 6.51 18.14 4.22
N ALA A 192 6.27 19.12 3.33
CA ALA A 192 6.18 20.55 3.67
C ALA A 192 4.95 21.20 3.07
#